data_127fce9397b49fb2985a2452b96d6574
#
_entry.id   127fce9397b49fb2985a2452b96d6574
#
_cell.length_a   1.000
_cell.length_b   1.000
_cell.length_c   1.000
_cell.angle_alpha   90.00
_cell.angle_beta   90.00
_cell.angle_gamma   90.00
#
_symmetry.space_group_name_H-M   'P 1'
#
loop_
_entity.id
_entity.type
_entity.pdbx_description
1 polymer ?
#
loop_
_entity_poly.entity_id
_entity_poly.type
_entity_poly.pdbx_seq_one_letter_code
_entity_poly.pdbx_strand_id
1 'polypeptide(L)'
;RSVANVEFHRSGDQINDTARHIVAMLQDKGIAARNGAPVGFPMEADRWGVEKMWVVSHKPIAVAAGLGRMGIHRNVIHPKFGNFILLGTILIDAEISAYGHSLDYNPCLSCKLCVAACPTGAISPDGAFNFQACYTHNYREFMGGFGDWVETVADVRDAKAYRRKVSDSETISMWQSLSFGANYKAAYCLSVCPAGEDVIGPFLADRIGFNKAIVEPLRAKPETIYVAQNSDAETYVPRHFPHKTVKRVPSGLPRQTSIRGFLQGMPLVFQRGRAKDLNATYHFTFTGREEVKATVVIADKKLQVLEGHDGKPDLSVTADSETWLRFLRKEAALPFALLMRRVRLKGPPRLLIAFGRCFPA
;
A
#
# COMPACT_ATOMS: atom_id res chain seq x y z
N ARG A 1 14.13 0.55 -19.53
CA ARG A 1 13.30 -0.41 -18.81
C ARG A 1 14.08 -1.72 -18.62
N SER A 2 14.04 -2.31 -17.42
CA SER A 2 14.78 -3.55 -17.16
C SER A 2 14.12 -4.76 -17.81
N VAL A 3 14.93 -5.77 -18.19
CA VAL A 3 14.44 -7.05 -18.69
C VAL A 3 13.48 -7.70 -17.69
N ALA A 4 13.84 -7.70 -16.39
CA ALA A 4 12.99 -8.25 -15.33
C ALA A 4 11.58 -7.62 -15.29
N ASN A 5 11.46 -6.32 -15.55
CA ASN A 5 10.16 -5.65 -15.58
C ASN A 5 9.33 -6.03 -16.82
N VAL A 6 9.99 -6.28 -17.96
CA VAL A 6 9.32 -6.77 -19.18
C VAL A 6 8.83 -8.20 -18.96
N GLU A 7 9.67 -9.07 -18.41
CA GLU A 7 9.30 -10.47 -18.12
C GLU A 7 8.17 -10.58 -17.09
N PHE A 8 8.14 -9.68 -16.08
CA PHE A 8 7.03 -9.64 -15.14
C PHE A 8 5.69 -9.40 -15.84
N HIS A 9 5.62 -8.46 -16.81
CA HIS A 9 4.40 -8.20 -17.57
C HIS A 9 4.03 -9.35 -18.51
N ARG A 10 5.01 -9.95 -19.22
CA ARG A 10 4.78 -11.14 -20.05
C ARG A 10 4.23 -12.32 -19.24
N SER A 11 4.76 -12.53 -18.05
CA SER A 11 4.24 -13.56 -17.14
C SER A 11 2.79 -13.23 -16.69
N GLY A 12 2.47 -11.94 -16.53
CA GLY A 12 1.10 -11.46 -16.28
C GLY A 12 0.15 -11.78 -17.43
N ASP A 13 0.58 -11.56 -18.67
CA ASP A 13 -0.21 -11.91 -19.86
C ASP A 13 -0.44 -13.43 -19.93
N GLN A 14 0.59 -14.22 -19.67
CA GLN A 14 0.50 -15.68 -19.68
C GLN A 14 -0.50 -16.22 -18.65
N ILE A 15 -0.53 -15.69 -17.43
CA ILE A 15 -1.52 -16.13 -16.43
C ILE A 15 -2.96 -15.75 -16.86
N ASN A 16 -3.13 -14.60 -17.50
CA ASN A 16 -4.43 -14.17 -18.02
C ASN A 16 -4.90 -15.06 -19.18
N ASP A 17 -4.01 -15.47 -20.07
CA ASP A 17 -4.33 -16.39 -21.16
C ASP A 17 -4.68 -17.77 -20.61
N THR A 18 -3.94 -18.27 -19.64
CA THR A 18 -4.26 -19.53 -18.95
C THR A 18 -5.63 -19.47 -18.29
N ALA A 19 -5.94 -18.39 -17.59
CA ALA A 19 -7.25 -18.21 -16.96
C ALA A 19 -8.41 -18.15 -17.99
N ARG A 20 -8.19 -17.51 -19.15
CA ARG A 20 -9.18 -17.49 -20.27
C ARG A 20 -9.43 -18.88 -20.85
N HIS A 21 -8.38 -19.67 -21.05
CA HIS A 21 -8.54 -21.04 -21.51
C HIS A 21 -9.34 -21.91 -20.53
N ILE A 22 -9.06 -21.79 -19.22
CA ILE A 22 -9.83 -22.51 -18.20
C ILE A 22 -11.30 -22.08 -18.20
N VAL A 23 -11.55 -20.76 -18.30
CA VAL A 23 -12.93 -20.24 -18.40
C VAL A 23 -13.65 -20.82 -19.60
N ALA A 24 -13.04 -20.82 -20.78
CA ALA A 24 -13.64 -21.41 -21.99
C ALA A 24 -13.97 -22.89 -21.79
N MET A 25 -13.03 -23.68 -21.25
CA MET A 25 -13.26 -25.10 -20.95
C MET A 25 -14.42 -25.35 -19.98
N LEU A 26 -14.62 -24.47 -18.99
CA LEU A 26 -15.73 -24.56 -18.05
C LEU A 26 -17.06 -24.21 -18.72
N GLN A 27 -17.06 -23.15 -19.53
CA GLN A 27 -18.24 -22.71 -20.29
C GLN A 27 -18.67 -23.76 -21.31
N ASP A 28 -17.77 -24.44 -22.02
CA ASP A 28 -18.07 -25.55 -22.92
C ASP A 28 -18.76 -26.73 -22.20
N LYS A 29 -18.53 -26.87 -20.89
CA LYS A 29 -19.20 -27.83 -20.02
C LYS A 29 -20.51 -27.31 -19.40
N GLY A 30 -20.96 -26.13 -19.78
CA GLY A 30 -22.17 -25.50 -19.25
C GLY A 30 -21.98 -24.83 -17.85
N ILE A 31 -20.76 -24.69 -17.37
CA ILE A 31 -20.44 -24.03 -16.09
C ILE A 31 -20.20 -22.55 -16.36
N ALA A 32 -21.02 -21.68 -15.77
CA ALA A 32 -20.79 -20.24 -15.86
C ALA A 32 -19.49 -19.87 -15.14
N ALA A 33 -18.53 -19.32 -15.88
CA ALA A 33 -17.22 -18.95 -15.37
C ALA A 33 -16.76 -17.61 -15.95
N ARG A 34 -15.93 -16.91 -15.18
CA ARG A 34 -15.35 -15.61 -15.58
C ARG A 34 -13.94 -15.44 -15.04
N ASN A 35 -13.03 -14.95 -15.88
CA ASN A 35 -11.76 -14.45 -15.42
C ASN A 35 -11.95 -13.05 -14.80
N GLY A 36 -11.71 -12.92 -13.51
CA GLY A 36 -11.81 -11.67 -12.75
C GLY A 36 -10.61 -10.74 -12.92
N ALA A 37 -9.53 -11.21 -13.54
CA ALA A 37 -8.36 -10.40 -13.87
C ALA A 37 -8.55 -9.74 -15.26
N PRO A 38 -7.79 -8.70 -15.63
CA PRO A 38 -6.50 -8.25 -15.10
C PRO A 38 -6.55 -6.96 -14.30
N VAL A 39 -7.67 -6.51 -13.86
CA VAL A 39 -7.79 -5.18 -13.25
C VAL A 39 -7.57 -5.31 -11.76
N GLY A 40 -6.31 -5.27 -11.41
CA GLY A 40 -5.76 -5.74 -10.19
C GLY A 40 -5.97 -4.92 -8.92
N PHE A 41 -7.14 -4.33 -8.66
CA PHE A 41 -7.34 -3.77 -7.34
C PHE A 41 -8.24 -4.66 -6.48
N PRO A 42 -7.93 -4.81 -5.19
CA PRO A 42 -8.74 -5.61 -4.32
C PRO A 42 -10.13 -5.03 -4.17
N MET A 43 -11.13 -5.87 -4.34
CA MET A 43 -12.46 -5.59 -3.84
C MET A 43 -12.41 -5.58 -2.33
N GLU A 44 -12.76 -4.48 -1.73
CA GLU A 44 -13.00 -4.45 -0.31
C GLU A 44 -14.37 -5.08 -0.02
N ALA A 45 -14.44 -5.88 1.01
CA ALA A 45 -15.71 -6.28 1.58
C ALA A 45 -16.47 -5.03 2.02
N ASP A 46 -17.79 -5.08 2.00
CA ASP A 46 -18.64 -3.97 2.35
C ASP A 46 -18.55 -3.60 3.83
N ARG A 47 -17.41 -3.09 4.18
CA ARG A 47 -17.10 -2.54 5.49
C ARG A 47 -17.33 -1.05 5.43
N TRP A 48 -18.11 -0.50 6.30
CA TRP A 48 -18.48 0.92 6.31
C TRP A 48 -19.41 1.36 5.16
N GLY A 49 -19.98 0.43 4.37
CA GLY A 49 -20.86 0.73 3.25
C GLY A 49 -20.19 1.53 2.12
N VAL A 50 -18.89 1.35 1.92
CA VAL A 50 -18.17 1.96 0.80
C VAL A 50 -18.40 1.14 -0.46
N GLU A 51 -18.75 1.80 -1.55
CA GLU A 51 -18.91 1.17 -2.86
C GLU A 51 -17.60 0.58 -3.37
N LYS A 52 -17.71 -0.53 -4.07
CA LYS A 52 -16.59 -1.30 -4.57
C LYS A 52 -16.33 -1.02 -6.02
N MET A 53 -15.06 -0.93 -6.35
CA MET A 53 -14.61 -0.65 -7.71
C MET A 53 -13.95 -1.85 -8.39
N TRP A 54 -13.64 -2.94 -7.65
CA TRP A 54 -12.76 -4.00 -8.11
C TRP A 54 -13.37 -5.37 -7.96
N VAL A 55 -12.95 -6.28 -8.84
CA VAL A 55 -13.57 -7.58 -8.93
C VAL A 55 -13.02 -8.55 -7.87
N VAL A 56 -11.72 -8.69 -7.75
CA VAL A 56 -11.10 -9.73 -6.91
C VAL A 56 -9.75 -9.30 -6.35
N SER A 57 -9.49 -9.64 -5.09
CA SER A 57 -8.15 -9.57 -4.48
C SER A 57 -7.49 -10.94 -4.51
N HIS A 58 -6.52 -11.16 -5.41
CA HIS A 58 -5.88 -12.46 -5.59
C HIS A 58 -5.15 -12.97 -4.35
N LYS A 59 -4.46 -12.11 -3.59
CA LYS A 59 -3.63 -12.54 -2.45
C LYS A 59 -4.43 -13.15 -1.30
N PRO A 60 -5.50 -12.51 -0.78
CA PRO A 60 -6.34 -13.12 0.26
C PRO A 60 -7.01 -14.42 -0.21
N ILE A 61 -7.44 -14.49 -1.47
CA ILE A 61 -8.05 -15.69 -2.04
C ILE A 61 -7.04 -16.83 -2.10
N ALA A 62 -5.82 -16.58 -2.58
CA ALA A 62 -4.76 -17.57 -2.62
C ALA A 62 -4.42 -18.11 -1.22
N VAL A 63 -4.40 -17.25 -0.20
CA VAL A 63 -4.19 -17.67 1.20
C VAL A 63 -5.36 -18.52 1.70
N ALA A 64 -6.60 -18.10 1.44
CA ALA A 64 -7.79 -18.86 1.85
C ALA A 64 -7.87 -20.21 1.14
N ALA A 65 -7.47 -20.28 -0.12
CA ALA A 65 -7.41 -21.50 -0.93
C ALA A 65 -6.24 -22.44 -0.60
N GLY A 66 -5.34 -22.07 0.31
CA GLY A 66 -4.21 -22.90 0.69
C GLY A 66 -3.05 -22.92 -0.31
N LEU A 67 -3.00 -21.96 -1.24
CA LEU A 67 -1.88 -21.86 -2.19
C LEU A 67 -0.58 -21.33 -1.55
N GLY A 68 -0.68 -20.72 -0.37
CA GLY A 68 0.46 -20.17 0.35
C GLY A 68 0.03 -19.32 1.54
N ARG A 69 1.01 -18.65 2.15
CA ARG A 69 0.78 -17.73 3.27
C ARG A 69 1.36 -16.36 2.97
N MET A 70 0.78 -15.35 3.61
CA MET A 70 1.26 -13.98 3.46
C MET A 70 2.59 -13.79 4.18
N GLY A 71 3.64 -13.43 3.45
CA GLY A 71 4.92 -13.00 4.04
C GLY A 71 4.83 -11.59 4.66
N ILE A 72 5.81 -11.22 5.50
CA ILE A 72 5.88 -9.87 6.09
C ILE A 72 6.03 -8.77 5.01
N HIS A 73 6.49 -9.11 3.82
CA HIS A 73 6.58 -8.22 2.65
C HIS A 73 5.27 -8.09 1.86
N ARG A 74 4.17 -8.66 2.37
CA ARG A 74 2.81 -8.59 1.78
C ARG A 74 2.66 -9.24 0.40
N ASN A 75 3.47 -10.27 0.12
CA ASN A 75 3.26 -11.17 -1.01
C ASN A 75 2.99 -12.58 -0.51
N VAL A 76 2.24 -13.36 -1.30
CA VAL A 76 1.99 -14.76 -1.00
C VAL A 76 3.27 -15.56 -1.24
N ILE A 77 3.59 -16.43 -0.31
CA ILE A 77 4.72 -17.35 -0.38
C ILE A 77 4.14 -18.77 -0.49
N HIS A 78 4.33 -19.38 -1.66
CA HIS A 78 3.96 -20.76 -1.90
C HIS A 78 4.99 -21.70 -1.23
N PRO A 79 4.61 -22.82 -0.62
CA PRO A 79 5.54 -23.74 0.06
C PRO A 79 6.70 -24.17 -0.83
N LYS A 80 6.42 -24.53 -2.08
CA LYS A 80 7.42 -25.01 -3.03
C LYS A 80 8.13 -23.86 -3.76
N PHE A 81 7.36 -22.99 -4.43
CA PHE A 81 7.89 -21.98 -5.36
C PHE A 81 8.25 -20.63 -4.70
N GLY A 82 8.04 -20.50 -3.39
CA GLY A 82 8.28 -19.23 -2.70
C GLY A 82 7.32 -18.12 -3.16
N ASN A 83 7.83 -16.91 -3.28
CA ASN A 83 7.06 -15.77 -3.78
C ASN A 83 7.23 -15.55 -5.31
N PHE A 84 7.88 -16.47 -6.02
CA PHE A 84 8.06 -16.41 -7.47
C PHE A 84 6.87 -17.04 -8.19
N ILE A 85 5.69 -16.63 -7.82
CA ILE A 85 4.41 -17.02 -8.40
C ILE A 85 3.61 -15.79 -8.84
N LEU A 86 2.83 -15.94 -9.90
CA LEU A 86 1.78 -15.01 -10.26
C LEU A 86 0.42 -15.65 -9.98
N LEU A 87 -0.51 -14.86 -9.47
CA LEU A 87 -1.82 -15.32 -9.04
C LEU A 87 -2.88 -14.93 -10.06
N GLY A 88 -3.72 -15.88 -10.47
CA GLY A 88 -4.95 -15.68 -11.19
C GLY A 88 -6.14 -16.16 -10.35
N THR A 89 -7.33 -15.61 -10.60
CA THR A 89 -8.56 -16.03 -9.94
C THR A 89 -9.66 -16.17 -10.98
N ILE A 90 -10.35 -17.28 -10.94
CA ILE A 90 -11.52 -17.55 -11.80
C ILE A 90 -12.73 -17.61 -10.88
N LEU A 91 -13.78 -16.87 -11.24
CA LEU A 91 -15.10 -16.94 -10.60
C LEU A 91 -15.93 -17.98 -11.35
N ILE A 92 -16.57 -18.87 -10.61
CA ILE A 92 -17.45 -19.90 -11.15
C ILE A 92 -18.79 -19.88 -10.41
N ASP A 93 -19.86 -20.18 -11.11
CA ASP A 93 -21.21 -20.38 -10.56
C ASP A 93 -21.51 -21.87 -10.52
N ALA A 94 -20.79 -22.58 -9.68
CA ALA A 94 -20.97 -24.02 -9.44
C ALA A 94 -20.33 -24.40 -8.12
N GLU A 95 -20.90 -25.39 -7.46
CA GLU A 95 -20.27 -26.07 -6.33
C GLU A 95 -19.09 -26.92 -6.81
N ILE A 96 -18.02 -26.97 -6.00
CA ILE A 96 -16.88 -27.84 -6.26
C ILE A 96 -16.81 -28.92 -5.18
N SER A 97 -16.32 -30.09 -5.55
CA SER A 97 -16.28 -31.28 -4.70
C SER A 97 -15.35 -31.13 -3.49
N ALA A 98 -14.37 -30.25 -3.55
CA ALA A 98 -13.43 -29.99 -2.45
C ALA A 98 -13.00 -28.55 -2.43
N TYR A 99 -12.91 -27.96 -1.24
CA TYR A 99 -12.40 -26.60 -1.02
C TYR A 99 -11.04 -26.65 -0.34
N GLY A 100 -10.12 -25.79 -0.78
CA GLY A 100 -8.85 -25.60 -0.10
C GLY A 100 -9.03 -24.88 1.24
N HIS A 101 -8.06 -25.03 2.12
CA HIS A 101 -8.02 -24.40 3.43
C HIS A 101 -6.70 -23.67 3.62
N SER A 102 -6.73 -22.59 4.41
CA SER A 102 -5.51 -21.84 4.74
C SER A 102 -4.46 -22.75 5.38
N LEU A 103 -3.25 -22.69 4.88
CA LEU A 103 -2.13 -23.46 5.41
C LEU A 103 -1.75 -22.95 6.81
N ASP A 104 -1.42 -23.87 7.72
CA ASP A 104 -0.91 -23.53 9.04
C ASP A 104 0.61 -23.66 9.09
N TYR A 105 1.31 -22.67 8.55
CA TYR A 105 2.76 -22.56 8.64
C TYR A 105 3.20 -21.10 8.53
N ASN A 106 4.37 -20.79 9.07
CA ASN A 106 4.97 -19.47 8.92
C ASN A 106 6.03 -19.48 7.78
N PRO A 107 5.76 -18.88 6.63
CA PRO A 107 6.72 -18.84 5.54
C PRO A 107 7.92 -17.92 5.84
N CYS A 108 7.78 -17.01 6.80
CA CYS A 108 8.83 -16.06 7.14
C CYS A 108 9.84 -16.68 8.09
N LEU A 109 10.92 -17.17 7.55
CA LEU A 109 12.13 -17.49 8.29
C LEU A 109 12.64 -16.23 9.02
N SER A 110 13.47 -16.38 10.03
CA SER A 110 14.06 -15.24 10.75
C SER A 110 15.10 -14.44 9.93
N CYS A 111 15.11 -14.58 8.60
CA CYS A 111 16.15 -14.00 7.74
C CYS A 111 16.10 -12.48 7.61
N LYS A 112 14.91 -11.86 7.63
CA LYS A 112 14.67 -10.40 7.51
C LYS A 112 15.33 -9.73 6.29
N LEU A 113 15.67 -10.46 5.23
CA LEU A 113 16.32 -9.91 4.04
C LEU A 113 15.45 -8.87 3.32
N CYS A 114 14.12 -9.09 3.27
CA CYS A 114 13.18 -8.13 2.71
C CYS A 114 13.13 -6.81 3.51
N VAL A 115 13.36 -6.86 4.82
CA VAL A 115 13.49 -5.66 5.67
C VAL A 115 14.78 -4.92 5.32
N ALA A 116 15.89 -5.65 5.22
CA ALA A 116 17.20 -5.08 4.90
C ALA A 116 17.27 -4.46 3.50
N ALA A 117 16.59 -5.07 2.52
CA ALA A 117 16.59 -4.59 1.14
C ALA A 117 15.59 -3.46 0.87
N CYS A 118 14.58 -3.25 1.74
CA CYS A 118 13.54 -2.25 1.50
C CYS A 118 14.10 -0.82 1.57
N PRO A 119 14.15 -0.06 0.47
CA PRO A 119 14.79 1.25 0.48
C PRO A 119 13.98 2.30 1.24
N THR A 120 12.68 2.10 1.44
CA THR A 120 11.79 3.05 2.13
C THR A 120 11.52 2.70 3.58
N GLY A 121 12.02 1.54 4.06
CA GLY A 121 11.70 1.05 5.40
C GLY A 121 10.24 0.66 5.59
N ALA A 122 9.53 0.34 4.51
CA ALA A 122 8.12 -0.03 4.57
C ALA A 122 7.86 -1.33 5.33
N ILE A 123 8.83 -2.23 5.40
CA ILE A 123 8.73 -3.53 6.06
C ILE A 123 9.49 -3.47 7.39
N SER A 124 8.80 -3.60 8.51
CA SER A 124 9.41 -3.61 9.82
C SER A 124 9.83 -5.02 10.25
N PRO A 125 10.86 -5.17 11.11
CA PRO A 125 11.30 -6.49 11.60
C PRO A 125 10.24 -7.29 12.35
N ASP A 126 9.29 -6.60 12.98
CA ASP A 126 8.14 -7.17 13.69
C ASP A 126 6.97 -7.56 12.76
N GLY A 127 7.14 -7.42 11.44
CA GLY A 127 6.14 -7.75 10.44
C GLY A 127 5.11 -6.64 10.16
N ALA A 128 5.22 -5.49 10.82
CA ALA A 128 4.39 -4.35 10.47
C ALA A 128 4.78 -3.79 9.09
N PHE A 129 3.80 -3.21 8.40
CA PHE A 129 3.97 -2.72 7.04
C PHE A 129 3.46 -1.29 6.90
N ASN A 130 4.32 -0.40 6.47
CA ASN A 130 3.96 0.98 6.13
C ASN A 130 3.56 1.04 4.65
N PHE A 131 2.25 0.97 4.40
CA PHE A 131 1.72 0.95 3.04
C PHE A 131 2.08 2.24 2.27
N GLN A 132 1.93 3.41 2.90
CA GLN A 132 2.25 4.68 2.25
C GLN A 132 3.71 4.75 1.80
N ALA A 133 4.66 4.32 2.64
CA ALA A 133 6.08 4.32 2.28
C ALA A 133 6.38 3.44 1.06
N CYS A 134 5.77 2.25 1.00
CA CYS A 134 5.88 1.36 -0.16
C CYS A 134 5.19 1.97 -1.39
N TYR A 135 3.95 2.41 -1.25
CA TYR A 135 3.12 2.89 -2.35
C TYR A 135 3.71 4.14 -3.01
N THR A 136 4.07 5.16 -2.21
CA THR A 136 4.64 6.42 -2.73
C THR A 136 5.87 6.21 -3.59
N HIS A 137 6.73 5.26 -3.22
CA HIS A 137 7.94 4.97 -3.99
C HIS A 137 7.70 3.96 -5.12
N ASN A 138 7.14 2.79 -4.77
CA ASN A 138 7.06 1.67 -5.71
C ASN A 138 6.09 1.92 -6.87
N TYR A 139 5.04 2.72 -6.62
CA TYR A 139 3.99 3.04 -7.60
C TYR A 139 4.16 4.46 -8.20
N ARG A 140 5.38 5.01 -8.15
CA ARG A 140 5.67 6.38 -8.59
C ARG A 140 5.32 6.66 -10.05
N GLU A 141 5.36 5.68 -10.91
CA GLU A 141 5.17 5.83 -12.35
C GLU A 141 3.81 5.35 -12.85
N PHE A 142 2.89 5.02 -11.96
CA PHE A 142 1.53 4.61 -12.31
C PHE A 142 0.59 4.84 -11.11
N MET A 143 -0.72 4.63 -11.29
CA MET A 143 -1.74 4.87 -10.25
C MET A 143 -1.62 6.29 -9.66
N GLY A 144 -1.47 6.41 -8.36
CA GLY A 144 -1.39 7.70 -7.67
C GLY A 144 -0.15 8.52 -8.05
N GLY A 145 0.96 7.87 -8.38
CA GLY A 145 2.15 8.56 -8.89
C GLY A 145 1.92 9.19 -10.26
N PHE A 146 1.09 8.57 -11.11
CA PHE A 146 0.64 9.17 -12.36
C PHE A 146 -0.27 10.38 -12.09
N GLY A 147 -1.22 10.27 -11.15
CA GLY A 147 -2.08 11.40 -10.77
C GLY A 147 -1.29 12.61 -10.29
N ASP A 148 -0.31 12.41 -9.41
CA ASP A 148 0.61 13.46 -8.96
C ASP A 148 1.41 14.09 -10.12
N TRP A 149 1.85 13.27 -11.06
CA TRP A 149 2.54 13.76 -12.25
C TRP A 149 1.62 14.65 -13.11
N VAL A 150 0.38 14.24 -13.35
CA VAL A 150 -0.63 15.04 -14.08
C VAL A 150 -0.91 16.36 -13.36
N GLU A 151 -1.10 16.34 -12.03
CA GLU A 151 -1.29 17.56 -11.25
C GLU A 151 -0.04 18.48 -11.35
N THR A 152 1.17 17.92 -11.31
CA THR A 152 2.40 18.68 -11.49
C THR A 152 2.44 19.36 -12.84
N VAL A 153 2.02 18.68 -13.91
CA VAL A 153 1.93 19.28 -15.28
C VAL A 153 0.90 20.40 -15.30
N ALA A 154 -0.26 20.20 -14.68
CA ALA A 154 -1.35 21.18 -14.67
C ALA A 154 -1.02 22.44 -13.85
N ASP A 155 -0.28 22.28 -12.74
CA ASP A 155 0.03 23.37 -11.80
C ASP A 155 1.21 24.25 -12.20
N VAL A 156 2.03 23.83 -13.16
CA VAL A 156 3.20 24.62 -13.57
C VAL A 156 2.83 25.62 -14.66
N ARG A 157 3.38 26.85 -14.56
CA ARG A 157 3.08 27.93 -15.50
C ARG A 157 3.72 27.77 -16.88
N ASP A 158 4.84 27.02 -16.97
CA ASP A 158 5.63 26.88 -18.21
C ASP A 158 6.54 25.64 -18.16
N ALA A 159 7.09 25.26 -19.32
CA ALA A 159 7.99 24.12 -19.47
C ALA A 159 9.28 24.24 -18.62
N LYS A 160 9.79 25.46 -18.38
CA LYS A 160 10.96 25.68 -17.53
C LYS A 160 10.64 25.37 -16.06
N ALA A 161 9.45 25.75 -15.59
CA ALA A 161 8.96 25.43 -14.26
C ALA A 161 8.74 23.91 -14.09
N TYR A 162 8.23 23.25 -15.13
CA TYR A 162 8.08 21.80 -15.14
C TYR A 162 9.43 21.08 -14.98
N ARG A 163 10.43 21.42 -15.83
CA ARG A 163 11.77 20.79 -15.80
C ARG A 163 12.54 21.01 -14.51
N ARG A 164 12.19 22.03 -13.72
CA ARG A 164 12.74 22.19 -12.36
C ARG A 164 12.16 21.18 -11.35
N LYS A 165 10.92 20.71 -11.56
CA LYS A 165 10.25 19.76 -10.67
C LYS A 165 10.45 18.31 -11.11
N VAL A 166 10.43 18.07 -12.43
CA VAL A 166 10.47 16.74 -13.04
C VAL A 166 11.58 16.72 -14.10
N SER A 167 12.53 15.82 -13.96
CA SER A 167 13.61 15.66 -14.93
C SER A 167 13.10 15.00 -16.23
N ASP A 168 13.84 15.18 -17.33
CA ASP A 168 13.51 14.51 -18.58
C ASP A 168 13.53 12.99 -18.44
N SER A 169 14.44 12.45 -17.63
CA SER A 169 14.49 10.99 -17.36
C SER A 169 13.25 10.50 -16.61
N GLU A 170 12.71 11.28 -15.65
CA GLU A 170 11.45 10.93 -14.99
C GLU A 170 10.27 10.98 -15.96
N THR A 171 10.23 12.00 -16.84
CA THR A 171 9.19 12.12 -17.87
C THR A 171 9.22 10.94 -18.84
N ILE A 172 10.42 10.56 -19.31
CA ILE A 172 10.61 9.41 -20.21
C ILE A 172 10.23 8.11 -19.50
N SER A 173 10.62 7.94 -18.24
CA SER A 173 10.29 6.76 -17.46
C SER A 173 8.78 6.63 -17.24
N MET A 174 8.08 7.73 -16.98
CA MET A 174 6.62 7.78 -16.91
C MET A 174 5.97 7.34 -18.22
N TRP A 175 6.43 7.91 -19.35
CA TRP A 175 5.95 7.52 -20.67
C TRP A 175 6.15 6.00 -20.92
N GLN A 176 7.33 5.47 -20.59
CA GLN A 176 7.60 4.04 -20.72
C GLN A 176 6.65 3.16 -19.86
N SER A 177 6.31 3.63 -18.66
CA SER A 177 5.36 2.92 -17.79
C SER A 177 3.96 2.88 -18.38
N LEU A 178 3.53 3.96 -19.02
CA LEU A 178 2.22 4.04 -19.68
C LEU A 178 2.18 3.19 -20.96
N SER A 179 3.27 3.17 -21.73
CA SER A 179 3.31 2.52 -23.06
C SER A 179 3.63 1.03 -22.99
N PHE A 180 4.43 0.59 -22.01
CA PHE A 180 5.00 -0.76 -21.94
C PHE A 180 4.70 -1.48 -20.62
N GLY A 181 3.71 -0.99 -19.86
CA GLY A 181 3.27 -1.51 -18.58
C GLY A 181 4.05 -0.94 -17.39
N ALA A 182 3.43 -0.95 -16.22
CA ALA A 182 3.88 -0.30 -15.00
C ALA A 182 5.32 -0.64 -14.59
N ASN A 183 6.09 0.39 -14.23
CA ASN A 183 7.45 0.21 -13.71
C ASN A 183 7.45 0.29 -12.17
N TYR A 184 7.57 -0.85 -11.53
CA TYR A 184 7.75 -0.94 -10.09
C TYR A 184 9.17 -0.51 -9.71
N LYS A 185 9.30 0.55 -8.88
CA LYS A 185 10.61 1.12 -8.55
C LYS A 185 11.46 0.23 -7.64
N ALA A 186 10.85 -0.47 -6.70
CA ALA A 186 11.58 -1.21 -5.67
C ALA A 186 10.83 -2.45 -5.17
N ALA A 187 10.57 -3.41 -6.04
CA ALA A 187 10.08 -4.73 -5.65
C ALA A 187 11.19 -5.63 -5.07
N TYR A 188 12.20 -5.04 -4.41
CA TYR A 188 13.39 -5.75 -3.90
C TYR A 188 13.04 -6.85 -2.90
N CYS A 189 11.98 -6.64 -2.13
CA CYS A 189 11.49 -7.65 -1.18
C CYS A 189 11.12 -8.99 -1.85
N LEU A 190 10.72 -8.97 -3.13
CA LEU A 190 10.47 -10.18 -3.91
C LEU A 190 11.79 -10.87 -4.28
N SER A 191 12.75 -10.09 -4.80
CA SER A 191 14.02 -10.62 -5.31
C SER A 191 14.90 -11.25 -4.23
N VAL A 192 14.82 -10.75 -2.98
CA VAL A 192 15.67 -11.23 -1.88
C VAL A 192 15.03 -12.31 -1.02
N CYS A 193 13.75 -12.66 -1.27
CA CYS A 193 13.06 -13.64 -0.44
C CYS A 193 13.52 -15.06 -0.78
N PRO A 194 14.17 -15.80 0.16
CA PRO A 194 14.65 -17.13 -0.11
C PRO A 194 13.63 -18.22 0.22
N ALA A 195 12.43 -17.85 0.69
CA ALA A 195 11.43 -18.82 1.14
C ALA A 195 10.87 -19.64 -0.05
N GLY A 196 10.65 -20.93 0.17
CA GLY A 196 10.16 -21.89 -0.81
C GLY A 196 11.15 -23.04 -0.99
N GLU A 197 10.66 -24.27 -1.08
CA GLU A 197 11.48 -25.48 -1.18
C GLU A 197 12.47 -25.42 -2.36
N ASP A 198 11.99 -25.04 -3.53
CA ASP A 198 12.80 -24.95 -4.75
C ASP A 198 13.76 -23.72 -4.75
N VAL A 199 13.59 -22.79 -3.80
CA VAL A 199 14.29 -21.50 -3.80
C VAL A 199 15.34 -21.40 -2.70
N ILE A 200 15.12 -22.06 -1.57
CA ILE A 200 15.87 -21.85 -0.32
C ILE A 200 17.31 -22.39 -0.35
N GLY A 201 17.61 -23.32 -1.25
CA GLY A 201 18.90 -24.02 -1.31
C GLY A 201 20.13 -23.11 -1.28
N PRO A 202 20.28 -22.13 -2.18
CA PRO A 202 21.43 -21.22 -2.19
C PRO A 202 21.61 -20.42 -0.90
N PHE A 203 20.49 -20.00 -0.28
CA PHE A 203 20.52 -19.27 0.99
C PHE A 203 20.97 -20.14 2.17
N LEU A 204 20.57 -21.41 2.19
CA LEU A 204 21.00 -22.36 3.23
C LEU A 204 22.45 -22.77 3.06
N ALA A 205 22.91 -22.94 1.82
CA ALA A 205 24.27 -23.34 1.50
C ALA A 205 25.28 -22.26 1.90
N ASP A 206 25.02 -20.99 1.57
CA ASP A 206 25.91 -19.89 1.89
C ASP A 206 25.12 -18.58 2.11
N ARG A 207 24.76 -18.31 3.34
CA ARG A 207 24.01 -17.09 3.73
C ARG A 207 24.81 -15.80 3.51
N ILE A 208 26.12 -15.87 3.68
CA ILE A 208 27.01 -14.70 3.51
C ILE A 208 27.14 -14.38 2.03
N GLY A 209 27.45 -15.37 1.21
CA GLY A 209 27.51 -15.23 -0.24
C GLY A 209 26.18 -14.79 -0.84
N PHE A 210 25.06 -15.36 -0.39
CA PHE A 210 23.73 -14.94 -0.81
C PHE A 210 23.49 -13.44 -0.51
N ASN A 211 23.83 -12.99 0.71
CA ASN A 211 23.69 -11.58 1.08
C ASN A 211 24.54 -10.68 0.18
N LYS A 212 25.80 -11.03 -0.05
CA LYS A 212 26.73 -10.29 -0.92
C LYS A 212 26.26 -10.25 -2.37
N ALA A 213 25.75 -11.37 -2.89
CA ALA A 213 25.36 -11.49 -4.29
C ALA A 213 23.99 -10.86 -4.59
N ILE A 214 23.05 -10.92 -3.67
CA ILE A 214 21.63 -10.57 -3.92
C ILE A 214 21.20 -9.29 -3.19
N VAL A 215 21.54 -9.16 -1.88
CA VAL A 215 21.02 -8.06 -1.06
C VAL A 215 21.87 -6.80 -1.18
N GLU A 216 23.18 -6.94 -1.05
CA GLU A 216 24.11 -5.80 -1.08
C GLU A 216 24.06 -4.98 -2.37
N PRO A 217 23.98 -5.56 -3.58
CA PRO A 217 23.87 -4.80 -4.81
C PRO A 217 22.60 -3.93 -4.86
N LEU A 218 21.47 -4.43 -4.35
CA LEU A 218 20.22 -3.68 -4.28
C LEU A 218 20.31 -2.53 -3.26
N ARG A 219 20.97 -2.77 -2.13
CA ARG A 219 21.21 -1.76 -1.11
C ARG A 219 22.15 -0.67 -1.60
N ALA A 220 23.24 -1.05 -2.27
CA ALA A 220 24.28 -0.15 -2.76
C ALA A 220 23.85 0.65 -4.01
N LYS A 221 22.79 0.23 -4.70
CA LYS A 221 22.33 0.88 -5.94
C LYS A 221 22.04 2.37 -5.73
N PRO A 222 22.71 3.28 -6.46
CA PRO A 222 22.37 4.70 -6.45
C PRO A 222 21.04 4.92 -7.18
N GLU A 223 20.07 5.50 -6.48
CA GLU A 223 18.74 5.76 -7.01
C GLU A 223 18.01 6.85 -6.23
N THR A 224 16.99 7.44 -6.82
CA THR A 224 16.11 8.39 -6.16
C THR A 224 14.99 7.64 -5.46
N ILE A 225 14.85 7.87 -4.15
CA ILE A 225 13.76 7.33 -3.32
C ILE A 225 12.72 8.43 -3.13
N TYR A 226 11.50 8.15 -3.56
CA TYR A 226 10.36 9.05 -3.44
C TYR A 226 9.66 8.81 -2.11
N VAL A 227 9.45 9.87 -1.34
CA VAL A 227 8.88 9.80 0.01
C VAL A 227 7.83 10.88 0.21
N ALA A 228 6.78 10.57 0.95
CA ALA A 228 5.83 11.58 1.39
C ALA A 228 6.48 12.47 2.46
N GLN A 229 6.22 13.77 2.37
CA GLN A 229 6.74 14.73 3.34
C GLN A 229 6.24 14.39 4.76
N ASN A 230 7.11 14.54 5.76
CA ASN A 230 6.84 14.22 7.16
C ASN A 230 6.52 12.73 7.44
N SER A 231 6.72 11.83 6.49
CA SER A 231 6.55 10.39 6.70
C SER A 231 7.72 9.76 7.46
N ASP A 232 7.54 8.52 7.93
CA ASP A 232 8.63 7.73 8.52
C ASP A 232 9.74 7.44 7.49
N ALA A 233 9.37 7.22 6.21
CA ALA A 233 10.33 6.98 5.14
C ALA A 233 11.28 8.16 4.91
N GLU A 234 10.80 9.40 5.05
CA GLU A 234 11.63 10.59 4.88
C GLU A 234 12.80 10.64 5.88
N THR A 235 12.59 10.12 7.08
CA THR A 235 13.65 10.03 8.10
C THR A 235 14.46 8.75 8.04
N TYR A 236 13.86 7.67 7.53
CA TYR A 236 14.47 6.36 7.42
C TYR A 236 15.56 6.32 6.34
N VAL A 237 15.24 6.81 5.13
CA VAL A 237 16.13 6.69 3.96
C VAL A 237 17.50 7.30 4.20
N PRO A 238 17.66 8.57 4.63
CA PRO A 238 18.99 9.16 4.83
C PRO A 238 19.84 8.45 5.90
N ARG A 239 19.17 7.82 6.87
CA ARG A 239 19.87 7.10 7.95
C ARG A 239 20.40 5.74 7.51
N HIS A 240 19.67 5.03 6.66
CA HIS A 240 19.98 3.65 6.27
C HIS A 240 20.64 3.55 4.89
N PHE A 241 20.42 4.55 4.03
CA PHE A 241 20.90 4.61 2.66
C PHE A 241 21.39 6.05 2.32
N PRO A 242 22.45 6.56 2.98
CA PRO A 242 22.91 7.95 2.82
C PRO A 242 23.38 8.29 1.40
N HIS A 243 23.70 7.28 0.59
CA HIS A 243 24.10 7.41 -0.82
C HIS A 243 22.91 7.51 -1.79
N LYS A 244 21.66 7.26 -1.34
CA LYS A 244 20.48 7.40 -2.18
C LYS A 244 19.90 8.81 -2.08
N THR A 245 19.43 9.33 -3.20
CA THR A 245 18.80 10.66 -3.23
C THR A 245 17.37 10.58 -2.72
N VAL A 246 16.96 11.47 -1.84
CA VAL A 246 15.57 11.57 -1.38
C VAL A 246 14.84 12.67 -2.13
N LYS A 247 13.70 12.34 -2.73
CA LYS A 247 12.78 13.29 -3.37
C LYS A 247 11.43 13.26 -2.69
N ARG A 248 11.01 14.41 -2.14
CA ARG A 248 9.67 14.57 -1.54
C ARG A 248 8.63 14.69 -2.62
N VAL A 249 7.56 13.93 -2.47
CA VAL A 249 6.41 13.93 -3.38
C VAL A 249 5.12 13.78 -2.57
N PRO A 250 3.94 14.11 -3.11
CA PRO A 250 2.67 13.70 -2.53
C PRO A 250 2.60 12.18 -2.39
N SER A 251 1.80 11.70 -1.44
CA SER A 251 1.68 10.25 -1.18
C SER A 251 1.16 9.46 -2.37
N GLY A 252 0.45 10.12 -3.27
CA GLY A 252 -0.21 9.51 -4.42
C GLY A 252 -1.44 8.67 -4.06
N LEU A 253 -1.81 8.61 -2.79
CA LEU A 253 -3.03 7.93 -2.38
C LEU A 253 -4.27 8.72 -2.81
N PRO A 254 -5.37 8.03 -3.19
CA PRO A 254 -6.59 8.70 -3.62
C PRO A 254 -7.11 9.70 -2.58
N ARG A 255 -7.59 10.84 -3.05
CA ARG A 255 -8.22 11.84 -2.19
C ARG A 255 -9.49 11.26 -1.59
N GLN A 256 -9.70 11.51 -0.30
CA GLN A 256 -10.87 11.01 0.40
C GLN A 256 -12.13 11.77 -0.05
N THR A 257 -13.12 11.02 -0.51
CA THR A 257 -14.41 11.56 -0.98
C THR A 257 -15.55 11.30 -0.01
N SER A 258 -15.33 10.44 0.99
CA SER A 258 -16.29 10.10 2.04
C SER A 258 -15.61 9.95 3.40
N ILE A 259 -16.36 10.14 4.48
CA ILE A 259 -15.89 9.93 5.85
C ILE A 259 -15.58 8.45 6.08
N ARG A 260 -16.42 7.56 5.55
CA ARG A 260 -16.16 6.12 5.65
C ARG A 260 -14.86 5.74 4.96
N GLY A 261 -14.60 6.27 3.76
CA GLY A 261 -13.33 6.11 3.06
C GLY A 261 -12.13 6.66 3.82
N PHE A 262 -12.28 7.82 4.47
CA PHE A 262 -11.26 8.39 5.35
C PHE A 262 -10.90 7.44 6.50
N LEU A 263 -11.89 6.93 7.22
CA LEU A 263 -11.66 6.02 8.35
C LEU A 263 -11.03 4.69 7.92
N GLN A 264 -11.46 4.14 6.79
CA GLN A 264 -10.85 2.94 6.20
C GLN A 264 -9.44 3.17 5.69
N GLY A 265 -9.16 4.35 5.15
CA GLY A 265 -7.86 4.74 4.62
C GLY A 265 -6.80 5.03 5.69
N MET A 266 -7.22 5.32 6.93
CA MET A 266 -6.28 5.68 8.00
C MET A 266 -5.15 4.66 8.23
N PRO A 267 -5.40 3.34 8.27
CA PRO A 267 -4.33 2.35 8.42
C PRO A 267 -3.29 2.38 7.29
N LEU A 268 -3.67 2.82 6.09
CA LEU A 268 -2.77 2.88 4.93
C LEU A 268 -1.76 4.02 5.01
N VAL A 269 -2.10 5.10 5.74
CA VAL A 269 -1.26 6.30 5.86
C VAL A 269 -0.63 6.46 7.23
N PHE A 270 -0.96 5.61 8.18
CA PHE A 270 -0.49 5.69 9.57
C PHE A 270 1.03 5.52 9.67
N GLN A 271 1.67 6.48 10.35
CA GLN A 271 3.12 6.51 10.57
C GLN A 271 3.46 6.09 11.99
N ARG A 272 3.90 4.86 12.16
CA ARG A 272 4.25 4.26 13.47
C ARG A 272 5.36 5.01 14.20
N GLY A 273 6.34 5.53 13.46
CA GLY A 273 7.45 6.29 14.03
C GLY A 273 6.99 7.62 14.61
N ARG A 274 5.99 8.26 13.98
CA ARG A 274 5.39 9.51 14.46
C ARG A 274 4.48 9.31 15.67
N ALA A 275 4.00 8.10 15.90
CA ALA A 275 3.15 7.71 17.03
C ALA A 275 3.94 7.22 18.24
N LYS A 276 5.28 7.38 18.26
CA LYS A 276 6.16 6.80 19.28
C LYS A 276 5.74 7.14 20.73
N ASP A 277 5.35 8.39 20.95
CA ASP A 277 5.05 8.92 22.28
C ASP A 277 3.53 9.25 22.43
N LEU A 278 2.69 8.68 21.55
CA LEU A 278 1.26 8.92 21.54
C LEU A 278 0.49 7.66 21.96
N ASN A 279 -0.15 7.77 23.14
CA ASN A 279 -1.16 6.81 23.59
C ASN A 279 -2.43 7.60 23.87
N ALA A 280 -3.43 7.48 23.01
CA ALA A 280 -4.67 8.25 23.15
C ALA A 280 -5.83 7.60 22.40
N THR A 281 -7.03 7.77 22.95
CA THR A 281 -8.31 7.37 22.38
C THR A 281 -9.07 8.59 21.90
N TYR A 282 -9.50 8.56 20.64
CA TYR A 282 -10.23 9.63 19.98
C TYR A 282 -11.64 9.18 19.65
N HIS A 283 -12.65 9.96 20.01
CA HIS A 283 -13.99 9.80 19.48
C HIS A 283 -14.24 10.81 18.37
N PHE A 284 -14.58 10.34 17.20
CA PHE A 284 -15.03 11.16 16.08
C PHE A 284 -16.55 11.05 15.95
N THR A 285 -17.21 12.19 15.84
CA THR A 285 -18.63 12.29 15.49
C THR A 285 -18.74 13.18 14.26
N PHE A 286 -19.09 12.59 13.14
CA PHE A 286 -19.36 13.32 11.92
C PHE A 286 -20.85 13.54 11.76
N THR A 287 -21.21 14.75 11.29
CA THR A 287 -22.59 15.20 11.08
C THR A 287 -22.75 15.78 9.69
N GLY A 288 -23.97 16.05 9.26
CA GLY A 288 -24.25 16.61 7.94
C GLY A 288 -24.50 15.56 6.89
N ARG A 289 -23.80 15.63 5.75
CA ARG A 289 -24.02 14.72 4.63
C ARG A 289 -23.76 13.24 4.98
N GLU A 290 -22.76 12.98 5.79
CA GLU A 290 -22.47 11.66 6.33
C GLU A 290 -22.49 11.71 7.85
N GLU A 291 -23.33 10.87 8.46
CA GLU A 291 -23.41 10.72 9.91
C GLU A 291 -22.70 9.44 10.31
N VAL A 292 -21.51 9.59 10.89
CA VAL A 292 -20.66 8.48 11.28
C VAL A 292 -20.05 8.75 12.65
N LYS A 293 -20.03 7.72 13.50
CA LYS A 293 -19.27 7.73 14.76
C LYS A 293 -18.15 6.70 14.67
N ALA A 294 -16.98 7.07 15.16
CA ALA A 294 -15.83 6.19 15.17
C ALA A 294 -14.99 6.41 16.43
N THR A 295 -14.38 5.33 16.89
CA THR A 295 -13.30 5.37 17.88
C THR A 295 -11.99 5.07 17.20
N VAL A 296 -11.01 5.93 17.42
CA VAL A 296 -9.65 5.74 16.93
C VAL A 296 -8.71 5.63 18.13
N VAL A 297 -8.06 4.49 18.27
CA VAL A 297 -7.09 4.25 19.33
C VAL A 297 -5.68 4.22 18.71
N ILE A 298 -4.80 5.07 19.23
CA ILE A 298 -3.38 5.02 18.93
C ILE A 298 -2.68 4.65 20.25
N ALA A 299 -2.06 3.48 20.27
CA ALA A 299 -1.33 2.99 21.44
C ALA A 299 -0.20 2.06 20.98
N ASP A 300 0.96 2.13 21.63
CA ASP A 300 2.12 1.27 21.35
C ASP A 300 2.51 1.25 19.86
N LYS A 301 2.45 2.40 19.21
CA LYS A 301 2.70 2.56 17.76
C LYS A 301 1.75 1.74 16.89
N LYS A 302 0.57 1.42 17.37
CA LYS A 302 -0.49 0.72 16.62
C LYS A 302 -1.69 1.63 16.49
N LEU A 303 -2.43 1.43 15.42
CA LEU A 303 -3.69 2.12 15.12
C LEU A 303 -4.80 1.10 15.12
N GLN A 304 -5.90 1.43 15.80
CA GLN A 304 -7.16 0.71 15.70
C GLN A 304 -8.27 1.72 15.38
N VAL A 305 -9.10 1.38 14.41
CA VAL A 305 -10.28 2.17 14.03
C VAL A 305 -11.51 1.29 14.21
N LEU A 306 -12.42 1.73 15.06
CA LEU A 306 -13.65 1.02 15.42
C LEU A 306 -14.85 1.85 15.01
N GLU A 307 -15.91 1.20 14.57
CA GLU A 307 -17.20 1.84 14.33
C GLU A 307 -17.88 2.13 15.66
N GLY A 308 -18.55 3.28 15.73
CA GLY A 308 -19.20 3.74 16.97
C GLY A 308 -18.23 4.33 18.00
N HIS A 309 -18.78 4.70 19.15
CA HIS A 309 -18.00 5.16 20.30
C HIS A 309 -17.82 4.00 21.27
N ASP A 310 -16.58 3.68 21.58
CA ASP A 310 -16.19 2.66 22.54
C ASP A 310 -15.24 3.23 23.58
N GLY A 311 -15.50 2.94 24.86
CA GLY A 311 -14.70 3.42 25.97
C GLY A 311 -14.78 4.92 26.23
N LYS A 312 -13.81 5.44 26.98
CA LYS A 312 -13.69 6.86 27.34
C LYS A 312 -12.62 7.52 26.45
N PRO A 313 -12.95 8.59 25.72
CA PRO A 313 -11.97 9.27 24.88
C PRO A 313 -11.12 10.25 25.69
N ASP A 314 -9.87 10.41 25.24
CA ASP A 314 -8.98 11.50 25.64
C ASP A 314 -9.29 12.78 24.88
N LEU A 315 -9.78 12.65 23.64
CA LEU A 315 -10.25 13.76 22.82
C LEU A 315 -11.49 13.35 22.03
N SER A 316 -12.55 14.14 22.12
CA SER A 316 -13.71 14.03 21.24
C SER A 316 -13.66 15.12 20.17
N VAL A 317 -13.85 14.73 18.92
CA VAL A 317 -13.90 15.60 17.75
C VAL A 317 -15.29 15.48 17.13
N THR A 318 -16.03 16.57 17.08
CA THR A 318 -17.29 16.65 16.33
C THR A 318 -17.08 17.53 15.13
N ALA A 319 -17.38 17.06 13.94
CA ALA A 319 -17.13 17.78 12.70
C ALA A 319 -18.27 17.59 11.70
N ASP A 320 -18.59 18.67 10.96
CA ASP A 320 -19.37 18.56 9.74
C ASP A 320 -18.55 17.77 8.70
N SER A 321 -19.17 16.74 8.11
CA SER A 321 -18.50 15.77 7.23
C SER A 321 -17.87 16.43 6.00
N GLU A 322 -18.57 17.34 5.34
CA GLU A 322 -18.06 18.05 4.16
C GLU A 322 -16.90 18.99 4.54
N THR A 323 -17.02 19.69 5.66
CA THR A 323 -15.94 20.55 6.17
C THR A 323 -14.68 19.76 6.50
N TRP A 324 -14.84 18.55 7.09
CA TRP A 324 -13.71 17.66 7.37
C TRP A 324 -13.03 17.16 6.09
N LEU A 325 -13.80 16.73 5.09
CA LEU A 325 -13.28 16.27 3.81
C LEU A 325 -12.55 17.40 3.06
N ARG A 326 -13.09 18.63 3.08
CA ARG A 326 -12.41 19.81 2.50
C ARG A 326 -11.10 20.11 3.22
N PHE A 327 -11.06 19.96 4.55
CA PHE A 327 -9.82 20.07 5.31
C PHE A 327 -8.78 19.01 4.89
N LEU A 328 -9.19 17.74 4.76
CA LEU A 328 -8.30 16.69 4.30
C LEU A 328 -7.75 16.94 2.88
N ARG A 329 -8.55 17.56 2.01
CA ARG A 329 -8.14 17.94 0.64
C ARG A 329 -7.32 19.23 0.58
N LYS A 330 -7.04 19.86 1.74
CA LYS A 330 -6.35 21.16 1.86
C LYS A 330 -7.12 22.34 1.23
N GLU A 331 -8.42 22.21 1.05
CA GLU A 331 -9.34 23.24 0.55
C GLU A 331 -9.90 24.13 1.67
N ALA A 332 -9.72 23.75 2.93
CA ALA A 332 -10.14 24.49 4.11
C ALA A 332 -9.09 24.44 5.21
N ALA A 333 -8.94 25.53 5.94
CA ALA A 333 -8.02 25.61 7.08
C ALA A 333 -8.73 25.17 8.37
N LEU A 334 -8.11 24.25 9.13
CA LEU A 334 -8.65 23.78 10.41
C LEU A 334 -8.92 24.90 11.44
N PRO A 335 -8.04 25.92 11.60
CA PRO A 335 -8.32 27.03 12.52
C PRO A 335 -9.61 27.77 12.18
N PHE A 336 -9.91 27.99 10.90
CA PHE A 336 -11.14 28.62 10.46
C PHE A 336 -12.36 27.73 10.73
N ALA A 337 -12.27 26.43 10.50
CA ALA A 337 -13.34 25.46 10.79
C ALA A 337 -13.65 25.40 12.30
N LEU A 338 -12.64 25.52 13.16
CA LEU A 338 -12.79 25.62 14.61
C LEU A 338 -13.49 26.94 15.02
N LEU A 339 -13.06 28.07 14.46
CA LEU A 339 -13.64 29.38 14.71
C LEU A 339 -15.13 29.41 14.33
N MET A 340 -15.47 28.85 13.18
CA MET A 340 -16.86 28.75 12.67
C MET A 340 -17.68 27.65 13.35
N ARG A 341 -17.14 26.96 14.37
CA ARG A 341 -17.77 25.86 15.12
C ARG A 341 -18.21 24.67 14.25
N ARG A 342 -17.68 24.56 13.01
CA ARG A 342 -17.89 23.40 12.13
C ARG A 342 -17.06 22.19 12.55
N VAL A 343 -15.99 22.45 13.31
CA VAL A 343 -15.23 21.44 14.05
C VAL A 343 -15.23 21.87 15.52
N ARG A 344 -15.58 20.94 16.41
CA ARG A 344 -15.60 21.18 17.87
C ARG A 344 -14.77 20.13 18.56
N LEU A 345 -14.03 20.55 19.58
CA LEU A 345 -13.16 19.68 20.37
C LEU A 345 -13.63 19.66 21.82
N LYS A 346 -13.63 18.47 22.42
CA LYS A 346 -13.79 18.29 23.87
C LYS A 346 -12.59 17.47 24.36
N GLY A 347 -11.67 18.13 25.04
CA GLY A 347 -10.36 17.60 25.48
C GLY A 347 -9.20 18.46 25.00
N PRO A 348 -7.95 18.06 25.26
CA PRO A 348 -6.75 18.84 24.94
C PRO A 348 -6.51 18.99 23.44
N PRO A 349 -6.50 20.21 22.85
CA PRO A 349 -6.27 20.41 21.40
C PRO A 349 -4.92 19.85 20.91
N ARG A 350 -3.91 19.79 21.79
CA ARG A 350 -2.60 19.18 21.47
C ARG A 350 -2.71 17.74 20.97
N LEU A 351 -3.74 16.99 21.40
CA LEU A 351 -3.95 15.63 20.93
C LEU A 351 -4.38 15.58 19.46
N LEU A 352 -5.13 16.57 18.96
CA LEU A 352 -5.46 16.65 17.53
C LEU A 352 -4.21 16.94 16.68
N ILE A 353 -3.31 17.79 17.19
CA ILE A 353 -2.02 18.07 16.51
C ILE A 353 -1.16 16.81 16.50
N ALA A 354 -1.07 16.09 17.62
CA ALA A 354 -0.33 14.82 17.70
C ALA A 354 -0.92 13.76 16.77
N PHE A 355 -2.25 13.65 16.74
CA PHE A 355 -2.97 12.82 15.78
C PHE A 355 -2.58 13.15 14.33
N GLY A 356 -2.69 14.41 13.93
CA GLY A 356 -2.37 14.85 12.57
C GLY A 356 -0.93 14.51 12.12
N ARG A 357 0.03 14.53 13.05
CA ARG A 357 1.43 14.13 12.75
C ARG A 357 1.57 12.66 12.37
N CYS A 358 0.64 11.82 12.81
CA CYS A 358 0.65 10.39 12.48
C CYS A 358 0.10 10.08 11.07
N PHE A 359 -0.46 11.08 10.40
CA PHE A 359 -1.13 10.94 9.09
C PHE A 359 -0.65 12.04 8.12
N PRO A 360 0.62 12.04 7.70
CA PRO A 360 1.13 13.01 6.75
C PRO A 360 0.45 12.84 5.38
N ALA A 361 0.09 13.97 4.76
CA ALA A 361 -0.59 14.03 3.48
C ALA A 361 0.40 14.33 2.31
#